data_4082b45d868f132a5b524bb436a28156
#
_entry.id   4082b45d868f132a5b524bb436a28156
#
_cell.length_a   1.000
_cell.length_b   1.000
_cell.length_c   1.000
_cell.angle_alpha   90.00
_cell.angle_beta   90.00
_cell.angle_gamma   90.00
#
_symmetry.space_group_name_H-M   'P 1'
#
loop_
_entity.id
_entity.type
_entity.pdbx_description
1 polymer ?
#
loop_
_entity_poly.entity_id
_entity_poly.type
_entity_poly.pdbx_seq_one_letter_code
_entity_poly.pdbx_strand_id
1 'polypeptide(L)'
;MRKLLEFLNRPAPRGNFFSRAVNAAPFQIIVCLLITGVVVAAAVNEYATNKYLNVGYTPDQPVAFDHSFHAGPDSVLGLDCRYCHNFVDKSGHSNVPTTNTCWNCHSQVKPDSPALALVKKSMETGEAIRWVKVHKVPDYVYFNHAVHVNRGVS
;
A
#
# COMPACT_ATOMS: atom_id res chain seq x y z
N MET A 1 -18.87 24.16 -30.99
CA MET A 1 -18.45 23.01 -31.79
C MET A 1 -18.74 23.16 -33.28
N ARG A 2 -19.97 23.48 -33.68
CA ARG A 2 -20.36 23.66 -35.10
C ARG A 2 -19.52 24.72 -35.86
N LYS A 3 -19.28 25.91 -35.26
CA LYS A 3 -18.45 26.96 -35.89
C LYS A 3 -16.97 26.54 -36.09
N LEU A 4 -16.44 25.72 -35.22
CA LEU A 4 -15.07 25.19 -35.33
C LEU A 4 -14.97 24.18 -36.49
N LEU A 5 -15.98 23.30 -36.66
CA LEU A 5 -16.07 22.36 -37.77
C LEU A 5 -16.22 23.06 -39.12
N GLU A 6 -17.04 24.14 -39.19
CA GLU A 6 -17.18 24.97 -40.38
C GLU A 6 -15.88 25.69 -40.73
N PHE A 7 -15.13 26.20 -39.74
CA PHE A 7 -13.83 26.81 -39.96
C PHE A 7 -12.79 25.83 -40.48
N LEU A 8 -12.73 24.63 -39.92
CA LEU A 8 -11.79 23.57 -40.33
C LEU A 8 -12.08 23.02 -41.72
N ASN A 9 -13.36 22.99 -42.14
CA ASN A 9 -13.79 22.50 -43.44
C ASN A 9 -13.74 23.56 -44.56
N ARG A 10 -13.38 24.82 -44.26
CA ARG A 10 -13.23 25.82 -45.33
C ARG A 10 -12.11 25.41 -46.28
N PRO A 11 -12.32 25.57 -47.62
CA PRO A 11 -11.29 25.27 -48.59
C PRO A 11 -10.06 26.12 -48.36
N ALA A 12 -8.91 25.53 -48.56
CA ALA A 12 -7.62 26.22 -48.45
C ALA A 12 -7.57 27.42 -49.45
N PRO A 13 -6.93 28.54 -49.07
CA PRO A 13 -6.67 29.63 -50.01
C PRO A 13 -5.89 29.10 -51.23
N ARG A 14 -6.16 29.71 -52.40
CA ARG A 14 -5.47 29.34 -53.63
C ARG A 14 -3.94 29.38 -53.42
N GLY A 15 -3.27 28.24 -53.68
CA GLY A 15 -1.83 28.05 -53.46
C GLY A 15 -1.44 27.06 -52.38
N ASN A 16 -2.36 26.63 -51.52
CA ASN A 16 -2.10 25.57 -50.51
C ASN A 16 -2.64 24.23 -51.02
N PHE A 17 -1.79 23.22 -51.00
CA PHE A 17 -2.13 21.85 -51.42
C PHE A 17 -3.06 21.11 -50.43
N PHE A 18 -3.12 21.56 -49.16
CA PHE A 18 -3.87 20.90 -48.12
C PHE A 18 -4.94 21.79 -47.48
N SER A 19 -6.04 21.18 -47.00
CA SER A 19 -7.06 21.87 -46.24
C SER A 19 -6.53 22.34 -44.88
N ARG A 20 -7.22 23.30 -44.22
CA ARG A 20 -6.85 23.74 -42.85
C ARG A 20 -6.89 22.63 -41.84
N ALA A 21 -7.81 21.68 -42.00
CA ALA A 21 -7.92 20.53 -41.11
C ALA A 21 -6.66 19.64 -41.21
N VAL A 22 -6.18 19.36 -42.41
CA VAL A 22 -4.97 18.57 -42.64
C VAL A 22 -3.73 19.28 -42.10
N ASN A 23 -3.63 20.60 -42.25
CA ASN A 23 -2.52 21.37 -41.69
C ASN A 23 -2.53 21.43 -40.14
N ALA A 24 -3.71 21.29 -39.49
CA ALA A 24 -3.82 21.23 -38.06
C ALA A 24 -3.59 19.81 -37.50
N ALA A 25 -3.67 18.77 -38.34
CA ALA A 25 -3.56 17.38 -37.90
C ALA A 25 -2.23 17.05 -37.16
N PRO A 26 -1.04 17.50 -37.59
CA PRO A 26 0.18 17.22 -36.85
C PRO A 26 0.15 17.76 -35.42
N PHE A 27 -0.35 19.00 -35.24
CA PHE A 27 -0.49 19.58 -33.89
C PHE A 27 -1.48 18.80 -33.04
N GLN A 28 -2.64 18.41 -33.60
CA GLN A 28 -3.63 17.61 -32.88
C GLN A 28 -3.06 16.24 -32.48
N ILE A 29 -2.32 15.60 -33.36
CA ILE A 29 -1.66 14.32 -33.07
C ILE A 29 -0.68 14.47 -31.91
N ILE A 30 0.17 15.50 -31.93
CA ILE A 30 1.11 15.78 -30.85
C ILE A 30 0.39 16.00 -29.51
N VAL A 31 -0.66 16.80 -29.49
CA VAL A 31 -1.44 17.06 -28.29
C VAL A 31 -2.09 15.78 -27.77
N CYS A 32 -2.67 14.96 -28.65
CA CYS A 32 -3.25 13.67 -28.27
C CYS A 32 -2.20 12.72 -27.69
N LEU A 33 -1.02 12.63 -28.29
CA LEU A 33 0.08 11.78 -27.80
C LEU A 33 0.57 12.25 -26.42
N LEU A 34 0.70 13.56 -26.20
CA LEU A 34 1.11 14.11 -24.91
C LEU A 34 0.06 13.79 -23.82
N ILE A 35 -1.23 14.01 -24.10
CA ILE A 35 -2.31 13.70 -23.15
C ILE A 35 -2.32 12.21 -22.85
N THR A 36 -2.27 11.35 -23.89
CA THR A 36 -2.25 9.89 -23.72
C THR A 36 -1.03 9.46 -22.91
N GLY A 37 0.15 10.01 -23.18
CA GLY A 37 1.37 9.72 -22.45
C GLY A 37 1.25 10.05 -20.95
N VAL A 38 0.70 11.21 -20.62
CA VAL A 38 0.46 11.61 -19.22
C VAL A 38 -0.54 10.68 -18.53
N VAL A 39 -1.65 10.33 -19.20
CA VAL A 39 -2.67 9.43 -18.64
C VAL A 39 -2.09 8.03 -18.39
N VAL A 40 -1.34 7.51 -19.36
CA VAL A 40 -0.69 6.20 -19.22
C VAL A 40 0.34 6.21 -18.08
N ALA A 41 1.18 7.24 -18.02
CA ALA A 41 2.18 7.37 -16.95
C ALA A 41 1.51 7.44 -15.56
N ALA A 42 0.44 8.21 -15.42
CA ALA A 42 -0.32 8.30 -14.16
C ALA A 42 -0.95 6.95 -13.79
N ALA A 43 -1.57 6.26 -14.75
CA ALA A 43 -2.19 4.96 -14.53
C ALA A 43 -1.15 3.88 -14.14
N VAL A 44 0.00 3.87 -14.80
CA VAL A 44 1.11 2.94 -14.46
C VAL A 44 1.64 3.24 -13.06
N ASN A 45 1.88 4.52 -12.74
CA ASN A 45 2.35 4.92 -11.41
C ASN A 45 1.35 4.49 -10.31
N GLU A 46 0.06 4.76 -10.49
CA GLU A 46 -0.98 4.35 -9.53
C GLU A 46 -1.04 2.83 -9.37
N TYR A 47 -1.01 2.08 -10.46
CA TYR A 47 -1.04 0.62 -10.42
C TYR A 47 0.23 0.04 -9.79
N ALA A 48 1.41 0.50 -10.23
CA ALA A 48 2.69 -0.06 -9.77
C ALA A 48 2.99 0.28 -8.31
N THR A 49 2.66 1.50 -7.85
CA THR A 49 2.96 1.93 -6.47
C THR A 49 1.87 1.55 -5.49
N ASN A 50 0.64 2.05 -5.71
CA ASN A 50 -0.39 1.93 -4.69
C ASN A 50 -1.05 0.55 -4.67
N LYS A 51 -1.31 -0.06 -5.83
CA LYS A 51 -2.03 -1.34 -5.91
C LYS A 51 -1.12 -2.55 -5.93
N TYR A 52 0.01 -2.48 -6.63
CA TYR A 52 0.90 -3.62 -6.76
C TYR A 52 1.87 -3.75 -5.58
N LEU A 53 2.50 -2.67 -5.14
CA LEU A 53 3.44 -2.66 -4.03
C LEU A 53 2.82 -2.32 -2.67
N ASN A 54 1.52 -2.04 -2.62
CA ASN A 54 0.80 -1.64 -1.41
C ASN A 54 1.39 -0.40 -0.71
N VAL A 55 1.96 0.54 -1.46
CA VAL A 55 2.49 1.79 -0.90
C VAL A 55 1.34 2.62 -0.32
N GLY A 56 1.45 2.99 0.96
CA GLY A 56 0.40 3.71 1.68
C GLY A 56 -0.86 2.89 1.99
N TYR A 57 -0.83 1.57 1.77
CA TYR A 57 -1.93 0.69 2.11
C TYR A 57 -2.00 0.46 3.62
N THR A 58 -3.03 0.99 4.26
CA THR A 58 -3.28 0.90 5.71
C THR A 58 -4.66 0.31 5.96
N PRO A 59 -4.83 -1.01 5.81
CA PRO A 59 -6.12 -1.66 6.01
C PRO A 59 -6.47 -1.73 7.50
N ASP A 60 -7.78 -1.73 7.77
CA ASP A 60 -8.27 -2.06 9.11
C ASP A 60 -7.89 -3.50 9.46
N GLN A 61 -7.29 -3.65 10.64
CA GLN A 61 -6.92 -4.96 11.16
C GLN A 61 -8.05 -5.54 12.01
N PRO A 62 -8.20 -6.87 12.08
CA PRO A 62 -9.26 -7.52 12.87
C PRO A 62 -9.18 -7.20 14.38
N VAL A 63 -8.00 -6.87 14.87
CA VAL A 63 -7.75 -6.34 16.21
C VAL A 63 -7.00 -5.04 16.06
N ALA A 64 -7.50 -3.97 16.64
CA ALA A 64 -6.88 -2.64 16.62
C ALA A 64 -5.64 -2.62 17.55
N PHE A 65 -4.56 -3.26 17.10
CA PHE A 65 -3.32 -3.32 17.83
C PHE A 65 -2.46 -2.08 17.53
N ASP A 66 -1.99 -1.43 18.60
CA ASP A 66 -1.13 -0.26 18.50
C ASP A 66 0.28 -0.58 19.01
N HIS A 67 1.25 -0.56 18.11
CA HIS A 67 2.66 -0.76 18.44
C HIS A 67 3.20 0.38 19.30
N SER A 68 2.79 1.62 19.06
CA SER A 68 3.29 2.79 19.79
C SER A 68 2.96 2.74 21.30
N PHE A 69 1.90 2.02 21.65
CA PHE A 69 1.55 1.78 23.06
C PHE A 69 2.37 0.64 23.67
N HIS A 70 2.64 -0.46 22.92
CA HIS A 70 3.21 -1.69 23.47
C HIS A 70 4.73 -1.76 23.36
N ALA A 71 5.31 -1.40 22.23
CA ALA A 71 6.68 -1.74 21.87
C ALA A 71 7.53 -0.55 21.46
N GLY A 72 8.84 -0.64 21.79
CA GLY A 72 9.83 0.37 21.46
C GLY A 72 10.18 1.28 22.64
N PRO A 73 11.31 1.99 22.55
CA PRO A 73 11.84 2.79 23.65
C PRO A 73 10.94 3.97 24.05
N ASP A 74 10.17 4.48 23.09
CA ASP A 74 9.27 5.63 23.30
C ASP A 74 7.82 5.21 23.57
N SER A 75 7.56 3.90 23.66
CA SER A 75 6.22 3.38 23.94
C SER A 75 5.87 3.45 25.42
N VAL A 76 4.57 3.41 25.72
CA VAL A 76 4.08 3.45 27.11
C VAL A 76 4.55 2.25 27.92
N LEU A 77 4.61 1.06 27.32
CA LEU A 77 5.00 -0.18 28.01
C LEU A 77 6.47 -0.54 27.84
N GLY A 78 7.18 -0.02 26.85
CA GLY A 78 8.59 -0.29 26.60
C GLY A 78 8.94 -1.74 26.31
N LEU A 79 8.01 -2.54 25.77
CA LEU A 79 8.27 -3.95 25.49
C LEU A 79 9.28 -4.10 24.33
N ASP A 80 10.21 -5.04 24.48
CA ASP A 80 11.12 -5.40 23.39
C ASP A 80 10.34 -6.08 22.25
N CYS A 81 10.70 -5.76 21.01
CA CYS A 81 10.07 -6.31 19.79
C CYS A 81 10.08 -7.85 19.80
N ARG A 82 11.16 -8.45 20.33
CA ARG A 82 11.35 -9.89 20.38
C ARG A 82 10.43 -10.60 21.38
N TYR A 83 9.78 -9.87 22.28
CA TYR A 83 8.77 -10.47 23.14
C TYR A 83 7.58 -11.01 22.33
N CYS A 84 7.15 -10.26 21.34
CA CYS A 84 6.06 -10.66 20.45
C CYS A 84 6.56 -11.34 19.18
N HIS A 85 7.61 -10.82 18.56
CA HIS A 85 8.24 -11.34 17.35
C HIS A 85 9.48 -12.15 17.68
N ASN A 86 9.30 -13.29 18.34
CA ASN A 86 10.39 -14.05 18.98
C ASN A 86 11.43 -14.71 18.05
N PHE A 87 11.22 -14.63 16.73
CA PHE A 87 12.18 -15.09 15.71
C PHE A 87 12.67 -13.99 14.79
N VAL A 88 12.30 -12.73 15.04
CA VAL A 88 12.61 -11.62 14.15
C VAL A 88 14.12 -11.37 14.00
N ASP A 89 14.90 -11.70 15.04
CA ASP A 89 16.37 -11.58 15.05
C ASP A 89 17.09 -12.81 14.49
N LYS A 90 16.37 -13.88 14.17
CA LYS A 90 16.93 -15.17 13.70
C LYS A 90 16.42 -15.61 12.35
N SER A 91 15.29 -15.07 11.89
CA SER A 91 14.61 -15.50 10.68
C SER A 91 14.48 -14.37 9.67
N GLY A 92 14.35 -14.71 8.40
CA GLY A 92 13.93 -13.78 7.35
C GLY A 92 12.50 -13.27 7.54
N HIS A 93 11.68 -13.97 8.33
CA HIS A 93 10.30 -13.61 8.63
C HIS A 93 10.19 -12.98 10.02
N SER A 94 9.37 -11.92 10.14
CA SER A 94 9.11 -11.25 11.42
C SER A 94 8.31 -12.12 12.41
N ASN A 95 7.61 -13.13 11.91
CA ASN A 95 6.56 -13.91 12.56
C ASN A 95 5.51 -13.05 13.32
N VAL A 96 4.25 -13.23 13.00
CA VAL A 96 3.14 -12.64 13.76
C VAL A 96 2.98 -13.47 15.05
N PRO A 97 2.92 -12.84 16.26
CA PRO A 97 2.81 -13.56 17.51
C PRO A 97 1.50 -14.36 17.57
N THR A 98 1.56 -15.48 18.28
CA THR A 98 0.36 -16.26 18.57
C THR A 98 -0.54 -15.53 19.57
N THR A 99 -1.82 -15.83 19.59
CA THR A 99 -2.78 -15.25 20.51
C THR A 99 -2.38 -15.43 21.99
N ASN A 100 -1.69 -16.53 22.32
CA ASN A 100 -1.16 -16.78 23.67
C ASN A 100 -0.24 -15.64 24.15
N THR A 101 0.56 -15.08 23.26
CA THR A 101 1.46 -13.95 23.60
C THR A 101 0.66 -12.75 24.09
N CYS A 102 -0.43 -12.42 23.43
CA CYS A 102 -1.36 -11.36 23.85
C CYS A 102 -2.01 -11.71 25.19
N TRP A 103 -2.45 -12.95 25.33
CA TRP A 103 -3.21 -13.43 26.49
C TRP A 103 -2.37 -13.52 27.77
N ASN A 104 -1.05 -13.61 27.68
CA ASN A 104 -0.15 -13.56 28.85
C ASN A 104 -0.42 -12.34 29.74
N CYS A 105 -0.72 -11.18 29.15
CA CYS A 105 -1.07 -9.98 29.89
C CYS A 105 -2.57 -9.73 29.90
N HIS A 106 -3.25 -9.92 28.77
CA HIS A 106 -4.66 -9.55 28.63
C HIS A 106 -5.63 -10.50 29.34
N SER A 107 -5.17 -11.63 29.85
CA SER A 107 -5.93 -12.45 30.82
C SER A 107 -6.22 -11.71 32.13
N GLN A 108 -5.36 -10.74 32.48
CA GLN A 108 -5.50 -9.92 33.71
C GLN A 108 -5.75 -8.44 33.38
N VAL A 109 -5.18 -7.95 32.26
CA VAL A 109 -5.29 -6.55 31.86
C VAL A 109 -6.43 -6.41 30.85
N LYS A 110 -7.49 -5.76 31.25
CA LYS A 110 -8.71 -5.50 30.44
C LYS A 110 -9.31 -6.76 29.78
N PRO A 111 -9.47 -7.90 30.50
CA PRO A 111 -9.87 -9.19 29.89
C PRO A 111 -11.22 -9.15 29.20
N ASP A 112 -12.13 -8.26 29.65
CA ASP A 112 -13.48 -8.12 29.12
C ASP A 112 -13.65 -6.90 28.19
N SER A 113 -12.55 -6.31 27.73
CA SER A 113 -12.61 -5.20 26.76
C SER A 113 -13.19 -5.67 25.43
N PRO A 114 -14.18 -4.96 24.85
CA PRO A 114 -14.68 -5.28 23.52
C PRO A 114 -13.61 -5.32 22.44
N ALA A 115 -12.55 -4.50 22.56
CA ALA A 115 -11.41 -4.51 21.65
C ALA A 115 -10.62 -5.82 21.67
N LEU A 116 -10.71 -6.60 22.75
CA LEU A 116 -10.03 -7.89 22.91
C LEU A 116 -10.97 -9.09 22.69
N ALA A 117 -12.22 -8.87 22.31
CA ALA A 117 -13.19 -9.95 22.12
C ALA A 117 -12.71 -11.04 21.15
N LEU A 118 -12.05 -10.62 20.04
CA LEU A 118 -11.51 -11.55 19.06
C LEU A 118 -10.29 -12.31 19.60
N VAL A 119 -9.45 -11.68 20.41
CA VAL A 119 -8.30 -12.32 21.08
C VAL A 119 -8.82 -13.37 22.06
N LYS A 120 -9.80 -13.04 22.89
CA LYS A 120 -10.44 -13.97 23.84
C LYS A 120 -11.07 -15.16 23.11
N LYS A 121 -11.87 -14.89 22.05
CA LYS A 121 -12.45 -15.93 21.22
C LYS A 121 -11.39 -16.86 20.62
N SER A 122 -10.30 -16.29 20.07
CA SER A 122 -9.18 -17.08 19.52
C SER A 122 -8.52 -17.98 20.56
N MET A 123 -8.41 -17.53 21.79
CA MET A 123 -7.92 -18.34 22.91
C MET A 123 -8.86 -19.50 23.26
N GLU A 124 -10.16 -19.26 23.27
CA GLU A 124 -11.18 -20.24 23.62
C GLU A 124 -11.36 -21.31 22.54
N THR A 125 -11.28 -20.91 21.26
CA THR A 125 -11.53 -21.80 20.12
C THR A 125 -10.27 -22.43 19.53
N GLY A 126 -9.10 -21.87 19.78
CA GLY A 126 -7.85 -22.24 19.12
C GLY A 126 -7.74 -21.75 17.66
N GLU A 127 -8.71 -21.00 17.16
CA GLU A 127 -8.67 -20.44 15.82
C GLU A 127 -7.72 -19.23 15.75
N ALA A 128 -6.80 -19.24 14.79
CA ALA A 128 -5.88 -18.12 14.58
C ALA A 128 -6.59 -16.87 14.09
N ILE A 129 -6.18 -15.71 14.60
CA ILE A 129 -6.63 -14.41 14.10
C ILE A 129 -6.11 -14.20 12.69
N ARG A 130 -6.99 -13.92 11.74
CA ARG A 130 -6.66 -13.69 10.33
C ARG A 130 -6.25 -12.25 10.11
N TRP A 131 -4.99 -11.95 10.36
CA TRP A 131 -4.42 -10.63 10.11
C TRP A 131 -4.39 -10.29 8.62
N VAL A 132 -4.62 -9.02 8.29
CA VAL A 132 -4.51 -8.53 6.92
C VAL A 132 -3.04 -8.22 6.61
N LYS A 133 -2.50 -8.84 5.55
CA LYS A 133 -1.12 -8.61 5.12
C LYS A 133 -0.99 -7.19 4.55
N VAL A 134 -0.14 -6.37 5.15
CA VAL A 134 0.10 -4.97 4.75
C VAL A 134 1.23 -4.89 3.73
N HIS A 135 2.42 -5.40 4.08
CA HIS A 135 3.61 -5.25 3.26
C HIS A 135 3.67 -6.28 2.13
N LYS A 136 4.01 -5.80 0.94
CA LYS A 136 4.29 -6.62 -0.22
C LYS A 136 5.55 -6.09 -0.89
N VAL A 137 6.54 -6.95 -1.04
CA VAL A 137 7.72 -6.69 -1.89
C VAL A 137 7.54 -7.40 -3.23
N PRO A 138 8.19 -6.94 -4.32
CA PRO A 138 8.24 -7.67 -5.58
C PRO A 138 8.79 -9.08 -5.39
N ASP A 139 8.35 -10.03 -6.23
CA ASP A 139 8.68 -11.46 -6.08
C ASP A 139 10.19 -11.78 -6.22
N TYR A 140 10.96 -10.86 -6.78
CA TYR A 140 12.42 -10.95 -6.90
C TYR A 140 13.18 -10.33 -5.72
N VAL A 141 12.49 -9.79 -4.71
CA VAL A 141 13.08 -9.16 -3.51
C VAL A 141 12.97 -10.11 -2.33
N TYR A 142 14.11 -10.49 -1.78
CA TYR A 142 14.21 -11.31 -0.57
C TYR A 142 14.56 -10.41 0.62
N PHE A 143 13.53 -10.01 1.37
CA PHE A 143 13.73 -9.22 2.58
C PHE A 143 14.01 -10.13 3.77
N ASN A 144 15.06 -9.84 4.53
CA ASN A 144 15.42 -10.57 5.74
C ASN A 144 15.35 -9.67 6.96
N HIS A 145 14.35 -9.89 7.83
CA HIS A 145 14.17 -9.12 9.05
C HIS A 145 15.36 -9.21 10.01
N ALA A 146 15.95 -10.41 10.19
CA ALA A 146 17.04 -10.59 11.14
C ALA A 146 18.25 -9.71 10.85
N VAL A 147 18.58 -9.49 9.58
CA VAL A 147 19.70 -8.61 9.19
C VAL A 147 19.46 -7.17 9.63
N HIS A 148 18.23 -6.68 9.48
CA HIS A 148 17.85 -5.31 9.83
C HIS A 148 17.75 -5.13 11.35
N VAL A 149 17.04 -6.01 12.03
CA VAL A 149 16.83 -5.96 13.48
C VAL A 149 18.16 -6.06 14.25
N ASN A 150 19.05 -6.99 13.85
CA ASN A 150 20.37 -7.14 14.49
C ASN A 150 21.31 -5.95 14.24
N ARG A 151 21.00 -5.08 13.28
CA ARG A 151 21.72 -3.83 13.02
C ARG A 151 21.04 -2.61 13.65
N GLY A 152 19.97 -2.81 14.42
CA GLY A 152 19.23 -1.73 15.07
C GLY A 152 18.39 -0.88 14.13
N VAL A 153 18.03 -1.41 12.98
CA VAL A 153 17.08 -0.78 12.05
C VAL A 153 15.68 -1.27 12.45
N SER A 154 14.88 -0.35 12.97
CA SER A 154 13.49 -0.58 13.37
C SER A 154 12.51 0.08 12.40
#